data_8e2bf881ee0fa3397bbaa602f109741e
#
_entry.id   8e2bf881ee0fa3397bbaa602f109741e
#
_cell.length_a   1.000
_cell.length_b   1.000
_cell.length_c   1.000
_cell.angle_alpha   90.00
_cell.angle_beta   90.00
_cell.angle_gamma   90.00
#
_symmetry.space_group_name_H-M   'P 1'
#
loop_
_entity.id
_entity.type
_entity.pdbx_description
1 polymer ?
#
loop_
_entity_poly.entity_id
_entity_poly.type
_entity_poly.pdbx_seq_one_letter_code
_entity_poly.pdbx_strand_id
1 'polypeptide(L)'
;MEHWIERIANELNEMDVDKHVIASGTSISGSIHIGNSCDVFIANAVGKKLRELGAQSETIWIADDHDPLRKVPYPLPENYDKYLGMPYSNIPCPDGCCKNFVEHFEKPFLSTLDQFGIELTTKSGFEMYKNGEYNDSIKTALEKADEIRAIMDQYRRTPLAEDWLPYNPICEKCGRVNTTTAYDYQGDKISYKCECGHEGEVDYKTGNGKLTWRVEWAARWKIFQITCEPFGKDHAASGGSYDVSKIITKDIFDYKAPYPVPYEWITLDGEAMSKSHGVFFTPQQWLDIGPAESLNYFLFRSKPMKAKDFSPKMQYLDLMDQFDTVEKVYFNEEEAPSEKEG
;
A
#
# COMPACT_ATOMS: atom_id res chain seq x y z
N MET A 1 10.38 29.05 3.79
CA MET A 1 9.58 28.09 4.62
C MET A 1 10.07 26.69 4.30
N GLU A 2 10.29 25.85 5.31
CA GLU A 2 10.77 24.46 5.10
C GLU A 2 9.69 23.64 4.39
N HIS A 3 10.10 22.89 3.34
CA HIS A 3 9.18 22.00 2.63
C HIS A 3 8.78 20.81 3.51
N TRP A 4 7.55 20.32 3.38
CA TRP A 4 7.02 19.24 4.25
C TRP A 4 7.82 17.92 4.15
N ILE A 5 8.41 17.60 2.99
CA ILE A 5 9.30 16.43 2.81
C ILE A 5 10.59 16.62 3.62
N GLU A 6 11.18 17.82 3.60
CA GLU A 6 12.37 18.15 4.39
C GLU A 6 12.11 18.01 5.89
N ARG A 7 10.97 18.54 6.35
CA ARG A 7 10.57 18.40 7.74
C ARG A 7 10.46 16.94 8.17
N ILE A 8 9.76 16.09 7.38
CA ILE A 8 9.64 14.66 7.68
C ILE A 8 11.01 13.99 7.70
N ALA A 9 11.87 14.26 6.72
CA ALA A 9 13.20 13.69 6.65
C ALA A 9 14.08 14.15 7.84
N ASN A 10 13.98 15.40 8.27
CA ASN A 10 14.68 15.90 9.44
C ASN A 10 14.20 15.21 10.72
N GLU A 11 12.87 15.09 10.92
CA GLU A 11 12.30 14.37 12.08
C GLU A 11 12.70 12.88 12.10
N LEU A 12 12.77 12.23 10.94
CA LEU A 12 13.26 10.85 10.83
C LEU A 12 14.76 10.75 11.13
N ASN A 13 15.56 11.68 10.62
CA ASN A 13 17.02 11.69 10.81
C ASN A 13 17.45 11.88 12.26
N GLU A 14 16.54 12.37 13.13
CA GLU A 14 16.76 12.43 14.59
C GLU A 14 16.52 11.08 15.29
N MET A 15 15.99 10.06 14.58
CA MET A 15 15.76 8.73 15.16
C MET A 15 17.07 7.98 15.28
N ASP A 16 17.26 7.30 16.42
CA ASP A 16 18.41 6.42 16.67
C ASP A 16 18.23 5.07 15.97
N VAL A 17 18.51 5.05 14.66
CA VAL A 17 18.45 3.87 13.81
C VAL A 17 19.62 3.86 12.83
N ASP A 18 20.19 2.68 12.56
CA ASP A 18 21.31 2.54 11.63
C ASP A 18 20.89 2.81 10.16
N LYS A 19 19.66 2.48 9.82
CA LYS A 19 19.11 2.60 8.48
C LYS A 19 17.61 2.87 8.53
N HIS A 20 17.15 3.81 7.72
CA HIS A 20 15.72 4.03 7.51
C HIS A 20 15.18 3.11 6.42
N VAL A 21 14.06 2.46 6.70
CA VAL A 21 13.27 1.74 5.71
C VAL A 21 11.94 2.48 5.53
N ILE A 22 11.75 3.05 4.35
CA ILE A 22 10.52 3.75 3.99
C ILE A 22 9.70 2.80 3.12
N ALA A 23 8.57 2.34 3.65
CA ALA A 23 7.72 1.38 2.94
C ALA A 23 6.55 2.08 2.25
N SER A 24 6.06 1.44 1.22
CA SER A 24 4.76 1.70 0.60
C SER A 24 4.12 0.37 0.22
N GLY A 25 2.80 0.34 0.09
CA GLY A 25 2.09 -0.90 -0.22
C GLY A 25 0.87 -0.65 -1.10
N THR A 26 0.72 -1.43 -2.15
CA THR A 26 -0.36 -1.25 -3.10
C THR A 26 -1.10 -2.55 -3.37
N SER A 27 -2.43 -2.53 -3.20
CA SER A 27 -3.30 -3.63 -3.60
C SER A 27 -3.42 -3.69 -5.14
N ILE A 28 -3.04 -4.85 -5.73
CA ILE A 28 -3.03 -5.05 -7.19
C ILE A 28 -4.41 -5.45 -7.69
N SER A 29 -5.40 -4.66 -7.35
CA SER A 29 -6.81 -4.90 -7.71
C SER A 29 -7.19 -4.43 -9.12
N GLY A 30 -6.24 -4.11 -9.97
CA GLY A 30 -6.38 -3.54 -11.32
C GLY A 30 -5.28 -2.53 -11.58
N SER A 31 -5.40 -1.73 -12.64
CA SER A 31 -4.41 -0.71 -13.02
C SER A 31 -4.01 0.20 -11.87
N ILE A 32 -2.71 0.39 -11.70
CA ILE A 32 -2.16 1.30 -10.69
C ILE A 32 -2.23 2.72 -11.24
N HIS A 33 -2.94 3.60 -10.55
CA HIS A 33 -3.17 4.99 -10.95
C HIS A 33 -2.47 5.99 -10.02
N ILE A 34 -2.36 7.26 -10.43
CA ILE A 34 -1.62 8.30 -9.68
C ILE A 34 -2.12 8.48 -8.24
N GLY A 35 -3.39 8.17 -7.95
CA GLY A 35 -3.95 8.27 -6.60
C GLY A 35 -3.45 7.17 -5.67
N ASN A 36 -3.37 5.93 -6.14
CA ASN A 36 -2.92 4.80 -5.32
C ASN A 36 -1.42 4.51 -5.43
N SER A 37 -0.68 5.20 -6.31
CA SER A 37 0.77 5.19 -6.32
C SER A 37 1.39 6.37 -5.55
N CYS A 38 0.58 7.26 -5.02
CA CYS A 38 1.04 8.45 -4.29
C CYS A 38 1.97 8.10 -3.12
N ASP A 39 1.71 7.00 -2.41
CA ASP A 39 2.57 6.46 -1.36
C ASP A 39 3.99 6.14 -1.86
N VAL A 40 4.10 5.55 -3.06
CA VAL A 40 5.39 5.22 -3.69
C VAL A 40 6.20 6.49 -3.95
N PHE A 41 5.55 7.52 -4.52
CA PHE A 41 6.19 8.81 -4.80
C PHE A 41 6.65 9.50 -3.50
N ILE A 42 5.80 9.52 -2.48
CA ILE A 42 6.13 10.11 -1.18
C ILE A 42 7.27 9.33 -0.51
N ALA A 43 7.20 8.00 -0.48
CA ALA A 43 8.24 7.16 0.12
C ALA A 43 9.60 7.40 -0.54
N ASN A 44 9.65 7.44 -1.88
CA ASN A 44 10.88 7.73 -2.62
C ASN A 44 11.41 9.14 -2.33
N ALA A 45 10.54 10.16 -2.30
CA ALA A 45 10.96 11.54 -2.02
C ALA A 45 11.54 11.71 -0.60
N VAL A 46 10.92 11.09 0.41
CA VAL A 46 11.43 11.07 1.78
C VAL A 46 12.76 10.31 1.85
N GLY A 47 12.85 9.14 1.20
CA GLY A 47 14.07 8.34 1.15
C GLY A 47 15.24 9.07 0.48
N LYS A 48 15.00 9.77 -0.63
CA LYS A 48 15.99 10.64 -1.29
C LYS A 48 16.47 11.74 -0.35
N LYS A 49 15.54 12.43 0.30
CA LYS A 49 15.89 13.53 1.21
C LYS A 49 16.72 13.04 2.40
N LEU A 50 16.42 11.87 2.96
CA LEU A 50 17.24 11.25 4.00
C LEU A 50 18.68 10.99 3.53
N ARG A 51 18.84 10.47 2.31
CA ARG A 51 20.20 10.26 1.73
C ARG A 51 20.95 11.58 1.52
N GLU A 52 20.26 12.64 1.11
CA GLU A 52 20.84 13.99 1.01
C GLU A 52 21.30 14.52 2.37
N LEU A 53 20.63 14.16 3.46
CA LEU A 53 21.02 14.49 4.84
C LEU A 53 22.15 13.58 5.38
N GLY A 54 22.59 12.60 4.59
CA GLY A 54 23.67 11.68 4.96
C GLY A 54 23.21 10.41 5.67
N ALA A 55 21.91 10.20 5.87
CA ALA A 55 21.37 8.98 6.47
C ALA A 55 21.33 7.82 5.48
N GLN A 56 21.53 6.60 5.96
CA GLN A 56 21.25 5.41 5.17
C GLN A 56 19.74 5.20 5.04
N SER A 57 19.23 5.09 3.83
CA SER A 57 17.81 4.80 3.61
C SER A 57 17.58 3.86 2.43
N GLU A 58 16.55 3.02 2.58
CA GLU A 58 16.02 2.16 1.55
C GLU A 58 14.53 2.43 1.38
N THR A 59 14.07 2.47 0.14
CA THR A 59 12.65 2.52 -0.17
C THR A 59 12.21 1.14 -0.64
N ILE A 60 11.15 0.59 -0.02
CA ILE A 60 10.56 -0.69 -0.42
C ILE A 60 9.11 -0.48 -0.86
N TRP A 61 8.70 -1.24 -1.86
CA TRP A 61 7.31 -1.33 -2.27
C TRP A 61 6.81 -2.77 -2.15
N ILE A 62 5.67 -2.95 -1.49
CA ILE A 62 5.08 -4.26 -1.25
C ILE A 62 3.80 -4.37 -2.08
N ALA A 63 3.79 -5.27 -3.04
CA ALA A 63 2.58 -5.65 -3.74
C ALA A 63 1.69 -6.48 -2.81
N ASP A 64 0.47 -5.99 -2.51
CA ASP A 64 -0.55 -6.75 -1.79
C ASP A 64 -1.25 -7.73 -2.75
N ASP A 65 -0.44 -8.60 -3.34
CA ASP A 65 -0.81 -9.54 -4.39
C ASP A 65 -1.44 -10.84 -3.85
N HIS A 66 -1.37 -11.04 -2.54
CA HIS A 66 -2.05 -12.15 -1.83
C HIS A 66 -3.41 -11.75 -1.25
N ASP A 67 -3.86 -10.55 -1.52
CA ASP A 67 -5.19 -10.05 -1.17
C ASP A 67 -6.27 -10.59 -2.11
N PRO A 68 -7.53 -10.74 -1.61
CA PRO A 68 -8.63 -11.24 -2.42
C PRO A 68 -9.11 -10.23 -3.46
N LEU A 69 -9.44 -10.70 -4.66
CA LEU A 69 -10.18 -9.91 -5.63
C LEU A 69 -11.58 -9.59 -5.08
N ARG A 70 -11.87 -8.32 -4.82
CA ARG A 70 -13.16 -7.88 -4.25
C ARG A 70 -14.14 -7.39 -5.29
N LYS A 71 -13.65 -6.86 -6.41
CA LYS A 71 -14.42 -6.36 -7.54
C LYS A 71 -13.64 -6.60 -8.82
N VAL A 72 -14.31 -6.91 -9.91
CA VAL A 72 -13.67 -7.02 -11.23
C VAL A 72 -13.26 -5.61 -11.69
N PRO A 73 -11.97 -5.38 -12.02
CA PRO A 73 -11.54 -4.08 -12.51
C PRO A 73 -11.88 -3.90 -13.99
N TYR A 74 -12.15 -2.66 -14.38
CA TYR A 74 -12.25 -2.29 -15.79
C TYR A 74 -10.87 -2.43 -16.49
N PRO A 75 -10.79 -2.88 -17.74
CA PRO A 75 -11.87 -3.27 -18.65
C PRO A 75 -12.19 -4.79 -18.68
N LEU A 76 -11.89 -5.52 -17.61
CA LEU A 76 -12.09 -6.96 -17.61
C LEU A 76 -13.57 -7.32 -17.76
N PRO A 77 -13.87 -8.44 -18.45
CA PRO A 77 -15.23 -8.88 -18.66
C PRO A 77 -15.86 -9.44 -17.38
N GLU A 78 -17.21 -9.40 -17.29
CA GLU A 78 -17.96 -9.88 -16.13
C GLU A 78 -17.68 -11.34 -15.76
N ASN A 79 -17.28 -12.19 -16.72
CA ASN A 79 -16.93 -13.59 -16.44
C ASN A 79 -15.73 -13.76 -15.50
N TYR A 80 -15.03 -12.67 -15.15
CA TYR A 80 -14.02 -12.62 -14.07
C TYR A 80 -14.63 -12.70 -12.68
N ASP A 81 -15.94 -12.56 -12.52
CA ASP A 81 -16.66 -12.73 -11.24
C ASP A 81 -16.38 -14.08 -10.58
N LYS A 82 -16.08 -15.11 -11.37
CA LYS A 82 -15.71 -16.44 -10.86
C LYS A 82 -14.46 -16.41 -9.96
N TYR A 83 -13.60 -15.40 -10.09
CA TYR A 83 -12.37 -15.23 -9.30
C TYR A 83 -12.57 -14.35 -8.06
N LEU A 84 -13.77 -13.79 -7.85
CA LEU A 84 -14.02 -13.00 -6.65
C LEU A 84 -13.74 -13.80 -5.39
N GLY A 85 -12.96 -13.19 -4.49
CA GLY A 85 -12.50 -13.79 -3.25
C GLY A 85 -11.21 -14.61 -3.34
N MET A 86 -10.70 -14.88 -4.53
CA MET A 86 -9.39 -15.52 -4.73
C MET A 86 -8.26 -14.51 -4.58
N PRO A 87 -7.09 -14.91 -4.05
CA PRO A 87 -5.89 -14.07 -4.07
C PRO A 87 -5.53 -13.64 -5.50
N TYR A 88 -5.12 -12.38 -5.69
CA TYR A 88 -4.73 -11.88 -7.02
C TYR A 88 -3.66 -12.74 -7.68
N SER A 89 -2.66 -13.21 -6.88
CA SER A 89 -1.58 -14.09 -7.34
C SER A 89 -2.05 -15.42 -7.95
N ASN A 90 -3.24 -15.90 -7.55
CA ASN A 90 -3.82 -17.15 -8.03
C ASN A 90 -4.76 -16.98 -9.24
N ILE A 91 -4.97 -15.76 -9.69
CA ILE A 91 -5.84 -15.44 -10.83
C ILE A 91 -5.01 -15.46 -12.12
N PRO A 92 -5.45 -16.14 -13.19
CA PRO A 92 -4.73 -16.14 -14.45
C PRO A 92 -4.65 -14.73 -15.07
N CYS A 93 -3.62 -14.51 -15.88
CA CYS A 93 -3.49 -13.28 -16.67
C CYS A 93 -4.70 -13.11 -17.61
N PRO A 94 -5.33 -11.92 -17.64
CA PRO A 94 -6.50 -11.65 -18.48
C PRO A 94 -6.26 -11.94 -19.97
N ASP A 95 -5.12 -11.49 -20.48
CA ASP A 95 -4.79 -11.55 -21.91
C ASP A 95 -3.77 -12.65 -22.24
N GLY A 96 -3.35 -13.43 -21.23
CA GLY A 96 -2.33 -14.45 -21.41
C GLY A 96 -0.93 -13.91 -21.75
N CYS A 97 -0.70 -12.60 -21.60
CA CYS A 97 0.58 -11.94 -21.91
C CYS A 97 1.60 -12.05 -20.77
N CYS A 98 1.16 -12.43 -19.58
CA CYS A 98 1.95 -12.45 -18.35
C CYS A 98 1.68 -13.75 -17.56
N LYS A 99 2.45 -13.99 -16.49
CA LYS A 99 2.32 -15.17 -15.65
C LYS A 99 0.92 -15.26 -14.98
N ASN A 100 0.44 -14.13 -14.45
CA ASN A 100 -0.82 -14.05 -13.72
C ASN A 100 -1.42 -12.64 -13.79
N PHE A 101 -2.55 -12.46 -13.09
CA PHE A 101 -3.26 -11.18 -12.95
C PHE A 101 -2.36 -10.08 -12.34
N VAL A 102 -1.55 -10.42 -11.35
CA VAL A 102 -0.67 -9.45 -10.67
C VAL A 102 0.32 -8.86 -11.65
N GLU A 103 1.09 -9.71 -12.33
CA GLU A 103 2.10 -9.26 -13.30
C GLU A 103 1.49 -8.42 -14.44
N HIS A 104 0.26 -8.73 -14.85
CA HIS A 104 -0.47 -7.96 -15.86
C HIS A 104 -0.70 -6.51 -15.45
N PHE A 105 -1.06 -6.26 -14.18
CA PHE A 105 -1.39 -4.91 -13.70
C PHE A 105 -0.22 -4.17 -13.04
N GLU A 106 0.77 -4.86 -12.48
CA GLU A 106 1.93 -4.20 -11.88
C GLU A 106 3.00 -3.80 -12.88
N LYS A 107 3.25 -4.65 -13.89
CA LYS A 107 4.32 -4.43 -14.87
C LYS A 107 4.26 -3.07 -15.60
N PRO A 108 3.08 -2.61 -16.08
CA PRO A 108 2.99 -1.27 -16.67
C PRO A 108 3.38 -0.15 -15.71
N PHE A 109 3.07 -0.28 -14.42
CA PHE A 109 3.46 0.69 -13.40
C PHE A 109 4.96 0.63 -13.13
N LEU A 110 5.49 -0.55 -12.84
CA LEU A 110 6.90 -0.73 -12.52
C LEU A 110 7.82 -0.24 -13.65
N SER A 111 7.40 -0.41 -14.91
CA SER A 111 8.17 0.05 -16.08
C SER A 111 8.27 1.58 -16.20
N THR A 112 7.48 2.35 -15.45
CA THR A 112 7.53 3.83 -15.47
C THR A 112 8.44 4.42 -14.39
N LEU A 113 8.80 3.64 -13.36
CA LEU A 113 9.45 4.16 -12.15
C LEU A 113 10.77 4.87 -12.42
N ASP A 114 11.59 4.31 -13.28
CA ASP A 114 12.89 4.91 -13.66
C ASP A 114 12.72 6.30 -14.28
N GLN A 115 11.67 6.50 -15.07
CA GLN A 115 11.38 7.78 -15.71
C GLN A 115 10.98 8.87 -14.69
N PHE A 116 10.36 8.47 -13.58
CA PHE A 116 10.08 9.35 -12.44
C PHE A 116 11.26 9.47 -11.46
N GLY A 117 12.38 8.83 -11.75
CA GLY A 117 13.55 8.78 -10.88
C GLY A 117 13.26 8.07 -9.56
N ILE A 118 12.38 7.05 -9.55
CA ILE A 118 12.02 6.28 -8.39
C ILE A 118 12.89 5.03 -8.31
N GLU A 119 13.63 4.91 -7.22
CA GLU A 119 14.47 3.77 -6.89
C GLU A 119 13.88 3.06 -5.68
N LEU A 120 13.45 1.80 -5.86
CA LEU A 120 12.89 1.00 -4.78
C LEU A 120 13.15 -0.50 -4.96
N THR A 121 13.09 -1.22 -3.84
CA THR A 121 13.08 -2.68 -3.82
C THR A 121 11.64 -3.16 -3.82
N THR A 122 11.28 -4.01 -4.79
CA THR A 122 9.94 -4.62 -4.86
C THR A 122 9.86 -5.88 -4.01
N LYS A 123 8.73 -6.07 -3.33
CA LYS A 123 8.38 -7.27 -2.57
C LYS A 123 7.00 -7.76 -2.99
N SER A 124 6.84 -9.07 -3.17
CA SER A 124 5.55 -9.72 -3.39
C SER A 124 5.04 -10.30 -2.07
N GLY A 125 3.85 -9.91 -1.65
CA GLY A 125 3.20 -10.49 -0.47
C GLY A 125 3.01 -11.99 -0.61
N PHE A 126 2.63 -12.48 -1.79
CA PHE A 126 2.52 -13.92 -2.10
C PHE A 126 3.86 -14.65 -1.90
N GLU A 127 4.94 -14.16 -2.49
CA GLU A 127 6.26 -14.81 -2.35
C GLU A 127 6.74 -14.76 -0.89
N MET A 128 6.49 -13.69 -0.16
CA MET A 128 6.81 -13.59 1.27
C MET A 128 6.13 -14.71 2.09
N TYR A 129 4.83 -14.98 1.83
CA TYR A 129 4.14 -16.11 2.48
C TYR A 129 4.72 -17.45 2.04
N LYS A 130 4.96 -17.64 0.74
CA LYS A 130 5.52 -18.89 0.19
C LYS A 130 6.94 -19.19 0.70
N ASN A 131 7.75 -18.16 0.89
CA ASN A 131 9.12 -18.29 1.38
C ASN A 131 9.21 -18.35 2.91
N GLY A 132 8.08 -18.22 3.62
CA GLY A 132 8.01 -18.33 5.06
C GLY A 132 8.45 -17.08 5.83
N GLU A 133 8.57 -15.91 5.18
CA GLU A 133 8.97 -14.67 5.84
C GLU A 133 7.97 -14.23 6.93
N TYR A 134 6.71 -14.67 6.83
CA TYR A 134 5.68 -14.43 7.84
C TYR A 134 5.57 -15.52 8.92
N ASN A 135 6.28 -16.65 8.83
CA ASN A 135 6.02 -17.82 9.69
C ASN A 135 6.10 -17.51 11.19
N ASP A 136 7.14 -16.79 11.63
CA ASP A 136 7.29 -16.40 13.03
C ASP A 136 6.19 -15.42 13.48
N SER A 137 5.79 -14.51 12.61
CA SER A 137 4.71 -13.55 12.88
C SER A 137 3.36 -14.26 12.95
N ILE A 138 3.10 -15.24 12.08
CA ILE A 138 1.87 -16.06 12.11
C ILE A 138 1.82 -16.84 13.42
N LYS A 139 2.90 -17.52 13.80
CA LYS A 139 2.99 -18.24 15.04
C LYS A 139 2.69 -17.34 16.23
N THR A 140 3.36 -16.19 16.33
CA THR A 140 3.15 -15.22 17.40
C THR A 140 1.69 -14.72 17.43
N ALA A 141 1.10 -14.44 16.26
CA ALA A 141 -0.28 -13.98 16.17
C ALA A 141 -1.28 -15.06 16.60
N LEU A 142 -1.04 -16.33 16.28
CA LEU A 142 -1.88 -17.45 16.74
C LEU A 142 -1.78 -17.65 18.26
N GLU A 143 -0.57 -17.64 18.81
CA GLU A 143 -0.32 -17.79 20.26
C GLU A 143 -0.94 -16.64 21.07
N LYS A 144 -1.07 -15.44 20.48
CA LYS A 144 -1.65 -14.23 21.10
C LYS A 144 -2.99 -13.82 20.49
N ALA A 145 -3.74 -14.78 19.93
CA ALA A 145 -5.01 -14.48 19.24
C ALA A 145 -6.03 -13.80 20.16
N ASP A 146 -6.12 -14.16 21.43
CA ASP A 146 -7.01 -13.54 22.41
C ASP A 146 -6.65 -12.07 22.69
N GLU A 147 -5.36 -11.78 22.80
CA GLU A 147 -4.86 -10.40 22.98
C GLU A 147 -5.17 -9.56 21.73
N ILE A 148 -4.92 -10.09 20.53
CA ILE A 148 -5.25 -9.43 19.26
C ILE A 148 -6.76 -9.19 19.16
N ARG A 149 -7.59 -10.17 19.50
CA ARG A 149 -9.05 -10.05 19.51
C ARG A 149 -9.50 -8.93 20.46
N ALA A 150 -8.97 -8.90 21.68
CA ALA A 150 -9.27 -7.87 22.65
C ALA A 150 -8.88 -6.45 22.16
N ILE A 151 -7.74 -6.30 21.45
CA ILE A 151 -7.35 -5.04 20.82
C ILE A 151 -8.34 -4.68 19.70
N MET A 152 -8.65 -5.63 18.81
CA MET A 152 -9.54 -5.41 17.67
C MET A 152 -10.96 -5.03 18.10
N ASP A 153 -11.50 -5.64 19.16
CA ASP A 153 -12.85 -5.44 19.64
C ASP A 153 -13.09 -4.04 20.24
N GLN A 154 -12.05 -3.36 20.70
CA GLN A 154 -12.14 -1.96 21.14
C GLN A 154 -12.59 -1.01 20.00
N TYR A 155 -12.37 -1.39 18.74
CA TYR A 155 -12.63 -0.58 17.54
C TYR A 155 -13.75 -1.16 16.65
N ARG A 156 -14.47 -2.17 17.14
CA ARG A 156 -15.54 -2.84 16.38
C ARG A 156 -16.91 -2.64 17.07
N ARG A 157 -17.95 -2.52 16.26
CA ARG A 157 -19.33 -2.50 16.78
C ARG A 157 -19.80 -3.88 17.22
N THR A 158 -19.34 -4.92 16.50
CA THR A 158 -19.67 -6.32 16.80
C THR A 158 -18.38 -7.04 17.17
N PRO A 159 -18.28 -7.62 18.36
CA PRO A 159 -17.13 -8.40 18.76
C PRO A 159 -16.82 -9.56 17.80
N LEU A 160 -15.57 -9.94 17.73
CA LEU A 160 -15.14 -11.16 17.05
C LEU A 160 -15.60 -12.40 17.80
N ALA A 161 -15.76 -13.53 17.10
CA ALA A 161 -16.09 -14.80 17.74
C ALA A 161 -14.99 -15.22 18.73
N GLU A 162 -15.36 -15.97 19.78
CA GLU A 162 -14.41 -16.42 20.81
C GLU A 162 -13.32 -17.31 20.25
N ASP A 163 -13.64 -18.09 19.22
CA ASP A 163 -12.75 -18.99 18.49
C ASP A 163 -12.05 -18.35 17.28
N TRP A 164 -12.22 -17.02 17.09
CA TRP A 164 -11.59 -16.32 15.97
C TRP A 164 -10.07 -16.34 16.04
N LEU A 165 -9.43 -16.65 14.92
CA LEU A 165 -7.98 -16.59 14.74
C LEU A 165 -7.60 -15.51 13.70
N PRO A 166 -6.44 -14.83 13.87
CA PRO A 166 -6.01 -13.75 13.00
C PRO A 166 -5.40 -14.23 11.67
N TYR A 167 -5.92 -15.31 11.09
CA TYR A 167 -5.45 -15.93 9.87
C TYR A 167 -6.62 -16.30 8.95
N ASN A 168 -6.49 -16.05 7.67
CA ASN A 168 -7.45 -16.41 6.63
C ASN A 168 -6.84 -17.49 5.73
N PRO A 169 -7.18 -18.77 5.90
CA PRO A 169 -6.78 -19.83 4.98
C PRO A 169 -7.34 -19.61 3.56
N ILE A 170 -6.62 -20.08 2.55
CA ILE A 170 -7.18 -20.22 1.19
C ILE A 170 -7.93 -21.55 1.16
N CYS A 171 -9.22 -21.50 0.83
CA CYS A 171 -10.04 -22.70 0.76
C CYS A 171 -9.55 -23.64 -0.36
N GLU A 172 -9.22 -24.88 -0.02
CA GLU A 172 -8.75 -25.88 -0.97
C GLU A 172 -9.77 -26.22 -2.06
N LYS A 173 -11.08 -26.09 -1.74
CA LYS A 173 -12.15 -26.43 -2.69
C LYS A 173 -12.48 -25.29 -3.67
N CYS A 174 -12.56 -24.03 -3.18
CA CYS A 174 -13.01 -22.91 -4.01
C CYS A 174 -11.94 -21.86 -4.29
N GLY A 175 -10.75 -21.97 -3.69
CA GLY A 175 -9.62 -21.06 -3.88
C GLY A 175 -9.78 -19.67 -3.25
N ARG A 176 -10.86 -19.41 -2.51
CA ARG A 176 -11.14 -18.11 -1.92
C ARG A 176 -10.48 -17.98 -0.54
N VAL A 177 -10.06 -16.76 -0.20
CA VAL A 177 -9.40 -16.43 1.06
C VAL A 177 -10.29 -15.57 1.98
N ASN A 178 -11.26 -14.87 1.42
CA ASN A 178 -12.14 -13.95 2.17
C ASN A 178 -13.45 -14.58 2.65
N THR A 179 -13.68 -15.85 2.36
CA THR A 179 -14.86 -16.63 2.75
C THR A 179 -14.53 -17.76 3.72
N THR A 180 -13.30 -17.78 4.21
CA THR A 180 -12.83 -18.73 5.21
C THR A 180 -12.81 -18.13 6.59
N THR A 181 -13.04 -18.96 7.60
CA THR A 181 -12.92 -18.61 9.02
C THR A 181 -12.08 -19.69 9.69
N ALA A 182 -10.91 -19.32 10.18
CA ALA A 182 -10.09 -20.18 11.04
C ALA A 182 -10.67 -20.16 12.47
N TYR A 183 -10.72 -21.32 13.13
CA TYR A 183 -11.35 -21.47 14.45
C TYR A 183 -10.56 -22.31 15.46
N ASP A 184 -9.55 -23.05 15.01
CA ASP A 184 -8.67 -23.84 15.88
C ASP A 184 -7.30 -24.01 15.23
N TYR A 185 -6.27 -24.25 16.03
CA TYR A 185 -4.94 -24.60 15.51
C TYR A 185 -4.22 -25.58 16.44
N GLN A 186 -3.45 -26.48 15.84
CA GLN A 186 -2.60 -27.45 16.54
C GLN A 186 -1.22 -27.51 15.88
N GLY A 187 -0.19 -27.09 16.60
CA GLY A 187 1.14 -26.97 16.02
C GLY A 187 1.13 -25.95 14.86
N ASP A 188 1.50 -26.43 13.67
CA ASP A 188 1.56 -25.58 12.47
C ASP A 188 0.27 -25.62 11.63
N LYS A 189 -0.73 -26.39 12.04
CA LYS A 189 -1.97 -26.63 11.30
C LYS A 189 -3.14 -25.82 11.86
N ILE A 190 -3.87 -25.17 10.96
CA ILE A 190 -5.02 -24.31 11.24
C ILE A 190 -6.27 -24.94 10.64
N SER A 191 -7.26 -25.24 11.48
CA SER A 191 -8.57 -25.73 11.06
C SER A 191 -9.46 -24.56 10.64
N TYR A 192 -10.21 -24.75 9.55
CA TYR A 192 -11.08 -23.70 9.04
C TYR A 192 -12.36 -24.25 8.41
N LYS A 193 -13.36 -23.38 8.34
CA LYS A 193 -14.59 -23.57 7.56
C LYS A 193 -14.71 -22.48 6.50
N CYS A 194 -15.33 -22.83 5.38
CA CYS A 194 -15.55 -21.91 4.24
C CYS A 194 -17.05 -21.81 3.92
N GLU A 195 -17.51 -20.64 3.51
CA GLU A 195 -18.91 -20.41 3.08
C GLU A 195 -19.34 -21.34 1.92
N CYS A 196 -18.41 -21.92 1.15
CA CYS A 196 -18.73 -22.93 0.13
C CYS A 196 -19.12 -24.31 0.70
N GLY A 197 -19.18 -24.43 2.03
CA GLY A 197 -19.49 -25.69 2.75
C GLY A 197 -18.30 -26.64 2.91
N HIS A 198 -17.10 -26.19 2.57
CA HIS A 198 -15.87 -26.98 2.80
C HIS A 198 -15.32 -26.70 4.20
N GLU A 199 -14.90 -27.74 4.88
CA GLU A 199 -14.09 -27.68 6.11
C GLU A 199 -12.76 -28.35 5.82
N GLY A 200 -11.66 -27.77 6.32
CA GLY A 200 -10.32 -28.26 6.02
C GLY A 200 -9.30 -27.82 7.07
N GLU A 201 -8.08 -28.23 6.81
CA GLU A 201 -6.91 -27.92 7.63
C GLU A 201 -5.78 -27.44 6.72
N VAL A 202 -5.08 -26.37 7.10
CA VAL A 202 -3.95 -25.83 6.34
C VAL A 202 -2.72 -25.73 7.25
N ASP A 203 -1.56 -26.13 6.75
CA ASP A 203 -0.28 -25.79 7.37
C ASP A 203 0.09 -24.36 6.93
N TYR A 204 0.15 -23.42 7.89
CA TYR A 204 0.42 -22.01 7.59
C TYR A 204 1.79 -21.79 6.95
N LYS A 205 2.75 -22.69 7.16
CA LYS A 205 4.09 -22.61 6.56
C LYS A 205 4.10 -22.85 5.04
N THR A 206 3.01 -23.37 4.50
CA THR A 206 2.86 -23.56 3.04
C THR A 206 2.53 -22.28 2.27
N GLY A 207 2.23 -21.19 2.98
CA GLY A 207 1.77 -19.94 2.39
C GLY A 207 0.39 -20.04 1.74
N ASN A 208 -0.44 -21.04 2.13
CA ASN A 208 -1.81 -21.20 1.64
C ASN A 208 -2.81 -20.47 2.55
N GLY A 209 -2.60 -19.19 2.73
CA GLY A 209 -3.41 -18.28 3.54
C GLY A 209 -2.60 -17.06 3.93
N LYS A 210 -3.20 -16.17 4.68
CA LYS A 210 -2.58 -14.92 5.11
C LYS A 210 -3.11 -14.44 6.45
N LEU A 211 -2.33 -13.62 7.13
CA LEU A 211 -2.78 -12.88 8.30
C LEU A 211 -3.93 -11.93 7.93
N THR A 212 -4.83 -11.66 8.86
CA THR A 212 -5.83 -10.61 8.68
C THR A 212 -5.14 -9.24 8.53
N TRP A 213 -5.69 -8.36 7.70
CA TRP A 213 -5.03 -7.14 7.21
C TRP A 213 -4.30 -6.31 8.29
N ARG A 214 -4.97 -5.97 9.39
CA ARG A 214 -4.35 -5.13 10.42
C ARG A 214 -3.19 -5.82 11.15
N VAL A 215 -3.28 -7.14 11.30
CA VAL A 215 -2.22 -7.96 11.91
C VAL A 215 -1.06 -8.11 10.95
N GLU A 216 -1.34 -8.36 9.67
CA GLU A 216 -0.33 -8.44 8.61
C GLU A 216 0.47 -7.14 8.48
N TRP A 217 -0.22 -6.00 8.48
CA TRP A 217 0.43 -4.70 8.39
C TRP A 217 1.37 -4.45 9.57
N ALA A 218 0.92 -4.75 10.79
CA ALA A 218 1.75 -4.69 11.99
C ALA A 218 2.97 -5.63 11.92
N ALA A 219 2.80 -6.86 11.40
CA ALA A 219 3.88 -7.83 11.21
C ALA A 219 4.92 -7.33 10.19
N ARG A 220 4.50 -6.72 9.09
CA ARG A 220 5.40 -6.13 8.08
C ARG A 220 6.33 -5.09 8.67
N TRP A 221 5.82 -4.23 9.54
CA TRP A 221 6.65 -3.22 10.19
C TRP A 221 7.81 -3.84 10.95
N LYS A 222 7.55 -4.94 11.65
CA LYS A 222 8.58 -5.70 12.37
C LYS A 222 9.53 -6.44 11.41
N ILE A 223 8.99 -7.14 10.41
CA ILE A 223 9.79 -7.96 9.48
C ILE A 223 10.82 -7.10 8.73
N PHE A 224 10.40 -5.95 8.21
CA PHE A 224 11.25 -5.06 7.41
C PHE A 224 11.88 -3.93 8.20
N GLN A 225 11.65 -3.84 9.52
CA GLN A 225 12.14 -2.74 10.36
C GLN A 225 11.75 -1.36 9.77
N ILE A 226 10.46 -1.23 9.37
CA ILE A 226 9.94 -0.03 8.70
C ILE A 226 9.95 1.14 9.68
N THR A 227 10.57 2.25 9.27
CA THR A 227 10.68 3.46 10.08
C THR A 227 9.71 4.56 9.65
N CYS A 228 9.24 4.53 8.40
CA CYS A 228 8.28 5.49 7.86
C CYS A 228 7.39 4.83 6.81
N GLU A 229 6.12 5.16 6.80
CA GLU A 229 5.18 4.66 5.80
C GLU A 229 4.12 5.71 5.44
N PRO A 230 4.06 6.17 4.19
CA PRO A 230 2.93 6.92 3.65
C PRO A 230 1.76 6.00 3.34
N PHE A 231 0.54 6.49 3.61
CA PHE A 231 -0.70 5.77 3.34
C PHE A 231 -1.89 6.71 3.17
N GLY A 232 -2.94 6.25 2.49
CA GLY A 232 -4.16 7.01 2.27
C GLY A 232 -4.88 7.38 3.57
N LYS A 233 -5.55 8.53 3.60
CA LYS A 233 -6.27 9.06 4.77
C LYS A 233 -7.28 8.11 5.40
N ASP A 234 -7.82 7.18 4.63
CA ASP A 234 -8.78 6.17 5.10
C ASP A 234 -8.18 5.25 6.17
N HIS A 235 -6.86 5.04 6.16
CA HIS A 235 -6.15 4.31 7.20
C HIS A 235 -5.82 5.17 8.43
N ALA A 236 -5.80 6.51 8.28
CA ALA A 236 -5.45 7.47 9.32
C ALA A 236 -6.63 7.90 10.20
N ALA A 237 -7.86 7.49 9.89
CA ALA A 237 -9.02 7.81 10.72
C ALA A 237 -8.82 7.31 12.16
N SER A 238 -9.32 8.07 13.14
CA SER A 238 -9.26 7.66 14.56
C SER A 238 -9.91 6.28 14.75
N GLY A 239 -9.16 5.34 15.35
CA GLY A 239 -9.55 3.94 15.44
C GLY A 239 -9.48 3.18 14.11
N GLY A 240 -8.87 3.76 13.09
CA GLY A 240 -8.64 3.17 11.78
C GLY A 240 -7.55 2.10 11.78
N SER A 241 -7.17 1.68 10.57
CA SER A 241 -6.21 0.58 10.45
C SER A 241 -4.84 0.90 11.05
N TYR A 242 -4.36 2.14 10.90
CA TYR A 242 -3.06 2.54 11.45
C TYR A 242 -3.07 2.50 12.99
N ASP A 243 -4.08 3.07 13.64
CA ASP A 243 -4.16 3.08 15.11
C ASP A 243 -4.21 1.67 15.70
N VAL A 244 -5.00 0.78 15.09
CA VAL A 244 -5.10 -0.62 15.53
C VAL A 244 -3.80 -1.37 15.29
N SER A 245 -3.22 -1.26 14.10
CA SER A 245 -1.94 -1.92 13.78
C SER A 245 -0.79 -1.39 14.62
N LYS A 246 -0.80 -0.10 15.01
CA LYS A 246 0.17 0.51 15.93
C LYS A 246 0.14 -0.14 17.33
N ILE A 247 -1.04 -0.48 17.84
CA ILE A 247 -1.16 -1.20 19.11
C ILE A 247 -0.67 -2.64 18.94
N ILE A 248 -1.12 -3.32 17.88
CA ILE A 248 -0.73 -4.70 17.61
C ILE A 248 0.80 -4.82 17.43
N THR A 249 1.44 -3.95 16.66
CA THR A 249 2.89 -4.05 16.44
C THR A 249 3.67 -3.85 17.73
N LYS A 250 3.21 -2.95 18.61
CA LYS A 250 3.84 -2.69 19.90
C LYS A 250 3.63 -3.87 20.89
N ASP A 251 2.38 -4.27 21.11
CA ASP A 251 2.02 -5.16 22.21
C ASP A 251 2.18 -6.65 21.83
N ILE A 252 2.06 -6.98 20.54
CA ILE A 252 2.16 -8.35 20.04
C ILE A 252 3.52 -8.65 19.44
N PHE A 253 4.06 -7.75 18.60
CA PHE A 253 5.29 -7.99 17.86
C PHE A 253 6.52 -7.29 18.43
N ASP A 254 6.38 -6.54 19.53
CA ASP A 254 7.49 -5.80 20.17
C ASP A 254 8.28 -4.94 19.18
N TYR A 255 7.54 -4.09 18.45
CA TYR A 255 8.12 -3.16 17.49
C TYR A 255 7.42 -1.80 17.53
N LYS A 256 8.17 -0.73 17.33
CA LYS A 256 7.63 0.63 17.27
C LYS A 256 6.99 0.87 15.89
N ALA A 257 5.73 1.33 15.86
CA ALA A 257 5.08 1.70 14.61
C ALA A 257 5.88 2.78 13.85
N PRO A 258 5.91 2.71 12.51
CA PRO A 258 6.62 3.67 11.68
C PRO A 258 6.04 5.08 11.80
N TYR A 259 6.84 6.08 11.42
CA TYR A 259 6.38 7.45 11.27
C TYR A 259 5.29 7.51 10.19
N PRO A 260 4.07 7.98 10.51
CA PRO A 260 2.97 8.00 9.55
C PRO A 260 3.03 9.23 8.64
N VAL A 261 2.81 9.02 7.34
CA VAL A 261 2.61 10.12 6.39
C VAL A 261 1.25 9.96 5.69
N PRO A 262 0.15 10.31 6.35
CA PRO A 262 -1.17 10.23 5.73
C PRO A 262 -1.29 11.24 4.58
N TYR A 263 -1.93 10.83 3.47
CA TYR A 263 -2.22 11.71 2.35
C TYR A 263 -3.68 11.66 1.93
N GLU A 264 -4.14 12.80 1.37
CA GLU A 264 -5.50 12.95 0.84
C GLU A 264 -5.62 12.30 -0.53
N TRP A 265 -6.80 11.81 -0.85
CA TRP A 265 -7.07 11.23 -2.16
C TRP A 265 -6.91 12.26 -3.27
N ILE A 266 -6.43 11.76 -4.42
CA ILE A 266 -6.39 12.53 -5.66
C ILE A 266 -7.67 12.20 -6.43
N THR A 267 -8.41 13.25 -6.81
CA THR A 267 -9.58 13.12 -7.68
C THR A 267 -9.20 13.34 -9.15
N LEU A 268 -10.00 12.85 -10.06
CA LEU A 268 -9.91 13.05 -11.51
C LEU A 268 -11.18 13.76 -11.97
N ASP A 269 -11.05 15.00 -12.48
CA ASP A 269 -12.18 15.84 -12.84
C ASP A 269 -13.24 15.98 -11.71
N GLY A 270 -12.77 16.08 -10.45
CA GLY A 270 -13.61 16.17 -9.25
C GLY A 270 -14.18 14.85 -8.75
N GLU A 271 -13.94 13.73 -9.42
CA GLU A 271 -14.44 12.41 -9.05
C GLU A 271 -13.34 11.55 -8.42
N ALA A 272 -13.70 10.72 -7.45
CA ALA A 272 -12.76 9.74 -6.87
C ALA A 272 -12.35 8.70 -7.91
N MET A 273 -11.06 8.47 -8.06
CA MET A 273 -10.56 7.43 -8.96
C MET A 273 -11.06 6.05 -8.55
N SER A 274 -11.52 5.26 -9.51
CA SER A 274 -12.11 3.95 -9.30
C SER A 274 -11.72 2.98 -10.41
N LYS A 275 -10.94 1.96 -10.07
CA LYS A 275 -10.52 0.90 -11.00
C LYS A 275 -11.71 0.14 -11.60
N SER A 276 -12.74 -0.13 -10.79
CA SER A 276 -13.93 -0.88 -11.23
C SER A 276 -14.86 -0.08 -12.17
N HIS A 277 -14.80 1.24 -12.13
CA HIS A 277 -15.60 2.11 -13.01
C HIS A 277 -14.81 2.69 -14.20
N GLY A 278 -13.50 2.36 -14.30
CA GLY A 278 -12.66 2.91 -15.37
C GLY A 278 -12.33 4.40 -15.21
N VAL A 279 -12.58 4.99 -14.04
CA VAL A 279 -12.26 6.38 -13.73
C VAL A 279 -10.90 6.42 -13.05
N PHE A 280 -9.83 6.52 -13.82
CA PHE A 280 -8.46 6.62 -13.28
C PHE A 280 -7.50 7.19 -14.32
N PHE A 281 -6.36 7.67 -13.82
CA PHE A 281 -5.26 8.18 -14.64
C PHE A 281 -3.95 7.57 -14.15
N THR A 282 -3.23 6.87 -15.03
CA THR A 282 -2.02 6.13 -14.65
C THR A 282 -0.76 6.99 -14.77
N PRO A 283 0.35 6.62 -14.10
CA PRO A 283 1.65 7.26 -14.32
C PRO A 283 2.10 7.21 -15.78
N GLN A 284 1.82 6.12 -16.52
CA GLN A 284 2.13 6.04 -17.94
C GLN A 284 1.35 7.10 -18.74
N GLN A 285 0.04 7.24 -18.49
CA GLN A 285 -0.75 8.27 -19.16
C GLN A 285 -0.25 9.70 -18.85
N TRP A 286 0.35 9.90 -17.66
CA TRP A 286 1.00 11.18 -17.36
C TRP A 286 2.21 11.41 -18.25
N LEU A 287 3.07 10.41 -18.41
CA LEU A 287 4.25 10.50 -19.29
C LEU A 287 3.89 10.70 -20.76
N ASP A 288 2.68 10.29 -21.17
CA ASP A 288 2.19 10.52 -22.54
C ASP A 288 1.81 11.99 -22.81
N ILE A 289 1.59 12.79 -21.74
CA ILE A 289 1.15 14.20 -21.88
C ILE A 289 2.14 15.21 -21.33
N GLY A 290 3.12 14.80 -20.51
CA GLY A 290 4.08 15.73 -19.92
C GLY A 290 5.30 15.09 -19.27
N PRO A 291 6.25 15.92 -18.81
CA PRO A 291 7.46 15.43 -18.17
C PRO A 291 7.17 14.81 -16.82
N ALA A 292 8.01 13.84 -16.41
CA ALA A 292 7.88 13.13 -15.13
C ALA A 292 7.92 14.09 -13.93
N GLU A 293 8.77 15.11 -14.01
CA GLU A 293 8.97 16.12 -12.97
C GLU A 293 7.68 16.88 -12.66
N SER A 294 6.82 17.10 -13.66
CA SER A 294 5.54 17.78 -13.47
C SER A 294 4.56 16.97 -12.60
N LEU A 295 4.62 15.63 -12.61
CA LEU A 295 3.87 14.81 -11.66
C LEU A 295 4.41 14.96 -10.24
N ASN A 296 5.74 14.93 -10.08
CA ASN A 296 6.37 15.17 -8.78
C ASN A 296 5.96 16.56 -8.24
N TYR A 297 6.00 17.59 -9.08
CA TYR A 297 5.52 18.93 -8.73
C TYR A 297 4.05 18.90 -8.31
N PHE A 298 3.16 18.30 -9.10
CA PHE A 298 1.74 18.19 -8.76
C PHE A 298 1.52 17.51 -7.39
N LEU A 299 2.23 16.45 -7.10
CA LEU A 299 2.10 15.70 -5.85
C LEU A 299 2.65 16.47 -4.66
N PHE A 300 3.78 17.17 -4.81
CA PHE A 300 4.56 17.69 -3.70
C PHE A 300 4.43 19.18 -3.42
N ARG A 301 3.93 19.99 -4.39
CA ARG A 301 3.73 21.45 -4.23
C ARG A 301 2.87 21.85 -3.04
N SER A 302 2.11 20.92 -2.47
CA SER A 302 1.27 21.15 -1.30
C SER A 302 1.39 20.02 -0.29
N LYS A 303 1.03 20.28 0.97
CA LYS A 303 1.05 19.27 2.04
C LYS A 303 0.26 18.01 1.63
N PRO A 304 0.65 16.81 2.08
CA PRO A 304 0.03 15.56 1.65
C PRO A 304 -1.47 15.49 1.94
N MET A 305 -1.94 16.02 3.04
CA MET A 305 -3.37 16.04 3.41
C MET A 305 -4.20 17.14 2.71
N LYS A 306 -3.60 17.95 1.83
CA LYS A 306 -4.35 18.90 1.01
C LYS A 306 -4.99 18.15 -0.16
N ALA A 307 -6.30 18.34 -0.35
CA ALA A 307 -7.01 17.79 -1.49
C ALA A 307 -6.38 18.25 -2.82
N LYS A 308 -6.24 17.31 -3.74
CA LYS A 308 -5.70 17.52 -5.08
C LYS A 308 -6.69 16.99 -6.11
N ASP A 309 -7.03 17.82 -7.07
CA ASP A 309 -7.80 17.41 -8.22
C ASP A 309 -6.93 17.50 -9.47
N PHE A 310 -6.95 16.46 -10.29
CA PHE A 310 -6.28 16.42 -11.57
C PHE A 310 -7.30 16.39 -12.69
N SER A 311 -7.07 17.21 -13.71
CA SER A 311 -7.84 17.19 -14.95
C SER A 311 -6.88 17.26 -16.12
N PRO A 312 -6.90 16.28 -17.04
CA PRO A 312 -6.06 16.30 -18.25
C PRO A 312 -6.63 17.24 -19.35
N LYS A 313 -7.26 18.34 -18.95
CA LYS A 313 -7.88 19.36 -19.79
C LYS A 313 -7.15 20.70 -19.59
N MET A 314 -7.89 21.81 -19.63
CA MET A 314 -7.31 23.15 -19.45
C MET A 314 -6.53 23.32 -18.15
N GLN A 315 -6.97 22.71 -17.05
CA GLN A 315 -6.26 22.75 -15.77
C GLN A 315 -4.85 22.12 -15.84
N TYR A 316 -4.61 21.20 -16.77
CA TYR A 316 -3.27 20.67 -17.00
C TYR A 316 -2.32 21.73 -17.56
N LEU A 317 -2.79 22.59 -18.46
CA LEU A 317 -1.98 23.70 -19.00
C LEU A 317 -1.63 24.70 -17.90
N ASP A 318 -2.59 25.04 -17.03
CA ASP A 318 -2.33 25.90 -15.87
C ASP A 318 -1.29 25.29 -14.92
N LEU A 319 -1.32 23.96 -14.76
CA LEU A 319 -0.31 23.23 -13.96
C LEU A 319 1.07 23.32 -14.60
N MET A 320 1.16 23.19 -15.92
CA MET A 320 2.43 23.29 -16.65
C MET A 320 3.01 24.69 -16.59
N ASP A 321 2.18 25.75 -16.76
CA ASP A 321 2.62 27.13 -16.60
C ASP A 321 3.18 27.42 -15.20
N GLN A 322 2.56 26.84 -14.16
CA GLN A 322 3.08 26.93 -12.78
C GLN A 322 4.38 26.16 -12.61
N PHE A 323 4.48 24.98 -13.20
CA PHE A 323 5.70 24.17 -13.17
C PHE A 323 6.86 24.89 -13.87
N ASP A 324 6.65 25.43 -15.06
CA ASP A 324 7.64 26.21 -15.81
C ASP A 324 8.15 27.43 -15.01
N THR A 325 7.24 28.10 -14.29
CA THR A 325 7.62 29.24 -13.42
C THR A 325 8.54 28.78 -12.29
N VAL A 326 8.22 27.64 -11.62
CA VAL A 326 9.06 27.09 -10.56
C VAL A 326 10.41 26.64 -11.10
N GLU A 327 10.44 26.02 -12.28
CA GLU A 327 11.66 25.56 -12.94
C GLU A 327 12.58 26.76 -13.25
N LYS A 328 12.06 27.86 -13.82
CA LYS A 328 12.83 29.08 -14.08
C LYS A 328 13.44 29.68 -12.79
N VAL A 329 12.65 29.71 -11.71
CA VAL A 329 13.15 30.16 -10.40
C VAL A 329 14.26 29.22 -9.89
N TYR A 330 14.11 27.92 -10.03
CA TYR A 330 15.11 26.95 -9.61
C TYR A 330 16.44 27.12 -10.37
N PHE A 331 16.40 27.40 -11.66
CA PHE A 331 17.57 27.65 -12.48
C PHE A 331 18.08 29.10 -12.43
N ASN A 332 17.49 29.96 -11.58
CA ASN A 332 17.82 31.38 -11.44
C ASN A 332 17.59 32.20 -12.72
N GLU A 333 16.64 31.82 -13.54
CA GLU A 333 16.22 32.57 -14.73
C GLU A 333 15.16 33.64 -14.38
N GLU A 334 14.40 33.42 -13.33
CA GLU A 334 13.43 34.37 -12.77
C GLU A 334 13.57 34.50 -11.24
N GLU A 335 13.19 35.63 -10.66
CA GLU A 335 13.12 35.81 -9.21
C GLU A 335 11.89 35.08 -8.65
N ALA A 336 12.03 34.51 -7.44
CA ALA A 336 10.89 33.91 -6.76
C ALA A 336 9.80 34.95 -6.48
N PRO A 337 8.50 34.60 -6.68
CA PRO A 337 7.41 35.51 -6.34
C PRO A 337 7.49 35.95 -4.87
N SER A 338 7.16 37.22 -4.59
CA SER A 338 7.13 37.70 -3.21
C SER A 338 6.10 36.91 -2.40
N GLU A 339 6.36 36.69 -1.08
CA GLU A 339 5.44 35.94 -0.19
C GLU A 339 4.00 36.48 -0.13
N LYS A 340 3.73 37.63 -0.77
CA LYS A 340 2.40 38.24 -0.88
C LYS A 340 1.62 37.85 -2.13
N GLU A 341 2.26 37.17 -3.09
CA GLU A 341 1.70 36.81 -4.39
C GLU A 341 1.54 35.29 -4.59
N GLY A 342 1.86 34.48 -3.54
CA GLY A 342 1.78 33.00 -3.55
C GLY A 342 0.56 32.42 -2.85
#